data_7558ec208be038b7b2017cf043e40236
#
_entry.id   7558ec208be038b7b2017cf043e40236
#
_cell.length_a   1.000
_cell.length_b   1.000
_cell.length_c   1.000
_cell.angle_alpha   90.00
_cell.angle_beta   90.00
_cell.angle_gamma   90.00
#
_symmetry.space_group_name_H-M   'P 1'
#
loop_
_entity.id
_entity.type
_entity.pdbx_description
1 polymer ?
#
loop_
_entity_poly.entity_id
_entity_poly.type
_entity_poly.pdbx_seq_one_letter_code
_entity_poly.pdbx_strand_id
1 'polypeptide(L)'
;MTTNNGWLQIALFGAIVLLITRPVGGYMTRVFSGERTFLTLALRPVERFIYRCCGVDEAEEQPWRTYAVAMLLFSVAGLVTLYALQRLQWYLPFNPQGQAGVEPVLAFNTSVSFVTNTNWQSYVPETTMGYLVQMMGLAVHNFVSAAVGIVLALALIRGFARHEASGIGNFWVDLTRCMLYILLPISVIVTLVFVWQGVPQNLSAYVDATTVEGAKQAIAQGPVASQEVIKVLGTNGGGFFNANSAHPYENPTALTNLIQMLLLIGIAAALTNVLGRMVKDERQGWALFAVMSILLFVGVITVYWSESHGNPEFAAFNVDSAASAAQAGGNMEGKEVRFGIAPTALFATVTTDAGGAVDAMHDSFLPLGSMVLIANMALGELAFGGVGSGLYGMLGFAIVAMFVSGLMVGRTPEYLGKKLEAREVKMTMLALLSYSLSILGWTALAAAVPQGLAAIANTGPHGFSEILYAFASATGNNGSSFAGLSTNTVFYNLTLVGAMLMGRFIYVIPLLAVAGSLARKKRVPPSAGSVPTHSPQFVGLLVGVVLILGGLAYFPAMSLGPVTEQVAMNRGSQYPAP
;
A
#
# COMPACT_ATOMS: atom_id res chain seq x y z
N MET A 1 -10.49 25.41 -9.95
CA MET A 1 -11.87 24.88 -9.83
C MET A 1 -11.90 23.46 -10.41
N THR A 2 -12.71 22.56 -9.82
CA THR A 2 -12.91 21.22 -10.40
C THR A 2 -13.53 21.28 -11.78
N THR A 3 -13.19 20.33 -12.66
CA THR A 3 -13.67 20.29 -14.06
C THR A 3 -14.57 19.09 -14.30
N ASN A 4 -15.49 19.20 -15.26
CA ASN A 4 -16.34 18.08 -15.67
C ASN A 4 -15.52 16.89 -16.17
N ASN A 5 -14.41 17.14 -16.88
CA ASN A 5 -13.49 16.11 -17.34
C ASN A 5 -12.83 15.37 -16.16
N GLY A 6 -12.40 16.10 -15.12
CA GLY A 6 -11.84 15.48 -13.91
C GLY A 6 -12.82 14.55 -13.20
N TRP A 7 -14.09 14.99 -13.05
CA TRP A 7 -15.14 14.14 -12.48
C TRP A 7 -15.43 12.91 -13.34
N LEU A 8 -15.39 13.05 -14.67
CA LEU A 8 -15.57 11.92 -15.59
C LEU A 8 -14.45 10.89 -15.45
N GLN A 9 -13.20 11.34 -15.31
CA GLN A 9 -12.04 10.44 -15.09
C GLN A 9 -12.17 9.66 -13.78
N ILE A 10 -12.54 10.33 -12.69
CA ILE A 10 -12.78 9.69 -11.38
C ILE A 10 -13.92 8.67 -11.47
N ALA A 11 -15.02 9.03 -12.12
CA ALA A 11 -16.17 8.13 -12.31
C ALA A 11 -15.81 6.91 -13.20
N LEU A 12 -15.05 7.13 -14.28
CA LEU A 12 -14.58 6.07 -15.16
C LEU A 12 -13.66 5.08 -14.41
N PHE A 13 -12.73 5.60 -13.61
CA PHE A 13 -11.88 4.78 -12.77
C PHE A 13 -12.70 3.89 -11.82
N GLY A 14 -13.65 4.48 -11.08
CA GLY A 14 -14.53 3.73 -10.17
C GLY A 14 -15.37 2.67 -10.89
N ALA A 15 -15.88 2.99 -12.08
CA ALA A 15 -16.63 2.04 -12.90
C ALA A 15 -15.76 0.84 -13.35
N ILE A 16 -14.51 1.09 -13.76
CA ILE A 16 -13.58 0.02 -14.17
C ILE A 16 -13.25 -0.87 -12.96
N VAL A 17 -12.95 -0.30 -11.79
CA VAL A 17 -12.69 -1.06 -10.56
C VAL A 17 -13.86 -1.96 -10.20
N LEU A 18 -15.09 -1.42 -10.25
CA LEU A 18 -16.31 -2.20 -10.01
C LEU A 18 -16.44 -3.38 -10.99
N LEU A 19 -16.20 -3.14 -12.28
CA LEU A 19 -16.31 -4.14 -13.33
C LEU A 19 -15.29 -5.27 -13.21
N ILE A 20 -14.03 -4.96 -12.85
CA ILE A 20 -12.96 -5.96 -12.74
C ILE A 20 -13.04 -6.78 -11.45
N THR A 21 -13.65 -6.27 -10.38
CA THR A 21 -13.69 -6.90 -9.05
C THR A 21 -14.26 -8.32 -9.10
N ARG A 22 -15.38 -8.55 -9.76
CA ARG A 22 -16.05 -9.85 -9.80
C ARG A 22 -15.32 -10.90 -10.65
N PRO A 23 -14.88 -10.62 -11.88
CA PRO A 23 -14.14 -11.60 -12.70
C PRO A 23 -12.77 -11.95 -12.09
N VAL A 24 -12.00 -10.95 -11.61
CA VAL A 24 -10.71 -11.19 -10.98
C VAL A 24 -10.87 -11.97 -9.68
N GLY A 25 -11.80 -11.59 -8.80
CA GLY A 25 -12.09 -12.32 -7.56
C GLY A 25 -12.56 -13.76 -7.80
N GLY A 26 -13.39 -13.99 -8.84
CA GLY A 26 -13.79 -15.32 -9.25
C GLY A 26 -12.62 -16.17 -9.74
N TYR A 27 -11.68 -15.59 -10.49
CA TYR A 27 -10.46 -16.26 -10.93
C TYR A 27 -9.54 -16.59 -9.73
N MET A 28 -9.29 -15.62 -8.85
CA MET A 28 -8.49 -15.83 -7.65
C MET A 28 -9.06 -16.93 -6.75
N THR A 29 -10.39 -16.95 -6.56
CA THR A 29 -11.04 -18.00 -5.77
C THR A 29 -10.76 -19.40 -6.34
N ARG A 30 -10.85 -19.59 -7.66
CA ARG A 30 -10.53 -20.88 -8.31
C ARG A 30 -9.06 -21.27 -8.14
N VAL A 31 -8.13 -20.32 -8.29
CA VAL A 31 -6.69 -20.55 -8.06
C VAL A 31 -6.44 -21.06 -6.64
N PHE A 32 -6.96 -20.36 -5.63
CA PHE A 32 -6.73 -20.69 -4.22
C PHE A 32 -7.52 -21.90 -3.72
N SER A 33 -8.59 -22.28 -4.42
CA SER A 33 -9.31 -23.55 -4.18
C SER A 33 -8.65 -24.75 -4.89
N GLY A 34 -7.59 -24.52 -5.69
CA GLY A 34 -6.92 -25.58 -6.45
C GLY A 34 -7.72 -26.08 -7.66
N GLU A 35 -8.73 -25.33 -8.08
CA GLU A 35 -9.55 -25.66 -9.24
C GLU A 35 -8.79 -25.39 -10.55
N ARG A 36 -9.20 -26.09 -11.61
CA ARG A 36 -8.60 -25.88 -12.93
C ARG A 36 -8.94 -24.50 -13.48
N THR A 37 -7.90 -23.81 -13.96
CA THR A 37 -7.98 -22.51 -14.65
C THR A 37 -7.40 -22.66 -16.07
N PHE A 38 -7.54 -21.64 -16.91
CA PHE A 38 -6.97 -21.64 -18.26
C PHE A 38 -5.43 -21.71 -18.27
N LEU A 39 -4.76 -21.27 -17.18
CA LEU A 39 -3.30 -21.35 -17.03
C LEU A 39 -2.82 -22.69 -16.45
N THR A 40 -3.71 -23.53 -15.93
CA THR A 40 -3.33 -24.78 -15.24
C THR A 40 -2.53 -25.70 -16.16
N LEU A 41 -2.88 -25.79 -17.45
CA LEU A 41 -2.18 -26.65 -18.40
C LEU A 41 -0.69 -26.27 -18.54
N ALA A 42 -0.40 -24.96 -18.60
CA ALA A 42 0.96 -24.45 -18.78
C ALA A 42 1.76 -24.39 -17.48
N LEU A 43 1.14 -23.98 -16.37
CA LEU A 43 1.86 -23.66 -15.14
C LEU A 43 1.90 -24.80 -14.11
N ARG A 44 0.99 -25.77 -14.18
CA ARG A 44 0.98 -26.91 -13.25
C ARG A 44 2.27 -27.75 -13.24
N PRO A 45 2.95 -28.00 -14.38
CA PRO A 45 4.25 -28.66 -14.35
C PRO A 45 5.30 -27.89 -13.57
N VAL A 46 5.32 -26.55 -13.71
CA VAL A 46 6.23 -25.65 -12.98
C VAL A 46 5.92 -25.65 -11.48
N GLU A 47 4.64 -25.53 -11.12
CA GLU A 47 4.16 -25.61 -9.74
C GLU A 47 4.62 -26.92 -9.06
N ARG A 48 4.39 -28.06 -9.72
CA ARG A 48 4.82 -29.39 -9.22
C ARG A 48 6.33 -29.52 -9.11
N PHE A 49 7.08 -28.94 -10.04
CA PHE A 49 8.53 -28.91 -9.99
C PHE A 49 9.02 -28.15 -8.75
N ILE A 50 8.47 -26.97 -8.48
CA ILE A 50 8.78 -26.16 -7.29
C ILE A 50 8.48 -26.97 -6.01
N TYR A 51 7.30 -27.58 -5.90
CA TYR A 51 6.95 -28.38 -4.72
C TYR A 51 7.91 -29.55 -4.51
N ARG A 52 8.29 -30.23 -5.58
CA ARG A 52 9.25 -31.35 -5.50
C ARG A 52 10.63 -30.86 -5.03
N CYS A 53 11.13 -29.76 -5.58
CA CYS A 53 12.45 -29.20 -5.20
C CYS A 53 12.47 -28.69 -3.75
N CYS A 54 11.35 -28.13 -3.27
CA CYS A 54 11.25 -27.54 -1.93
C CYS A 54 10.70 -28.53 -0.89
N GLY A 55 10.35 -29.76 -1.26
CA GLY A 55 9.78 -30.75 -0.33
C GLY A 55 8.40 -30.34 0.21
N VAL A 56 7.60 -29.61 -0.57
CA VAL A 56 6.27 -29.13 -0.16
C VAL A 56 5.21 -30.17 -0.51
N ASP A 57 4.47 -30.62 0.50
CA ASP A 57 3.26 -31.43 0.31
C ASP A 57 2.04 -30.49 0.16
N GLU A 58 1.41 -30.50 -1.00
CA GLU A 58 0.25 -29.66 -1.27
C GLU A 58 -1.01 -30.07 -0.50
N ALA A 59 -1.06 -31.29 0.02
CA ALA A 59 -2.18 -31.80 0.81
C ALA A 59 -2.06 -31.44 2.31
N GLU A 60 -0.88 -31.01 2.76
CA GLU A 60 -0.65 -30.66 4.16
C GLU A 60 -1.37 -29.35 4.52
N GLU A 61 -2.18 -29.41 5.56
CA GLU A 61 -2.86 -28.25 6.15
C GLU A 61 -2.08 -27.75 7.37
N GLN A 62 -1.68 -26.48 7.34
CA GLN A 62 -0.89 -25.87 8.41
C GLN A 62 -1.80 -25.17 9.43
N PRO A 63 -1.61 -25.41 10.74
CA PRO A 63 -2.19 -24.57 11.78
C PRO A 63 -1.57 -23.16 11.72
N TRP A 64 -2.26 -22.16 12.24
CA TRP A 64 -1.86 -20.76 12.14
C TRP A 64 -0.42 -20.49 12.63
N ARG A 65 0.07 -21.22 13.63
CA ARG A 65 1.45 -21.07 14.13
C ARG A 65 2.49 -21.49 13.10
N THR A 66 2.31 -22.66 12.49
CA THR A 66 3.19 -23.16 11.42
C THR A 66 3.17 -22.24 10.22
N TYR A 67 1.98 -21.76 9.84
CA TYR A 67 1.82 -20.79 8.76
C TYR A 67 2.57 -19.46 9.06
N ALA A 68 2.46 -18.94 10.29
CA ALA A 68 3.17 -17.74 10.72
C ALA A 68 4.70 -17.95 10.75
N VAL A 69 5.18 -19.09 11.24
CA VAL A 69 6.62 -19.42 11.25
C VAL A 69 7.17 -19.53 9.83
N ALA A 70 6.44 -20.20 8.91
CA ALA A 70 6.84 -20.30 7.50
C ALA A 70 6.96 -18.90 6.86
N MET A 71 5.99 -18.00 7.10
CA MET A 71 6.04 -16.61 6.67
C MET A 71 7.26 -15.87 7.22
N LEU A 72 7.55 -16.00 8.53
CA LEU A 72 8.68 -15.33 9.16
C LEU A 72 10.03 -15.85 8.61
N LEU A 73 10.19 -17.16 8.46
CA LEU A 73 11.40 -17.75 7.88
C LEU A 73 11.63 -17.29 6.44
N PHE A 74 10.57 -17.25 5.63
CA PHE A 74 10.62 -16.70 4.28
C PHE A 74 11.06 -15.23 4.26
N SER A 75 10.49 -14.42 5.16
CA SER A 75 10.82 -13.00 5.29
C SER A 75 12.28 -12.79 5.73
N VAL A 76 12.78 -13.58 6.68
CA VAL A 76 14.18 -13.51 7.13
C VAL A 76 15.13 -13.92 6.00
N ALA A 77 14.81 -14.98 5.26
CA ALA A 77 15.64 -15.39 4.11
C ALA A 77 15.69 -14.28 3.04
N GLY A 78 14.57 -13.64 2.74
CA GLY A 78 14.49 -12.49 1.83
C GLY A 78 15.35 -11.33 2.32
N LEU A 79 15.25 -10.96 3.60
CA LEU A 79 16.04 -9.89 4.21
C LEU A 79 17.54 -10.13 4.05
N VAL A 80 18.00 -11.32 4.40
CA VAL A 80 19.43 -11.67 4.29
C VAL A 80 19.90 -11.64 2.84
N THR A 81 19.10 -12.19 1.93
CA THR A 81 19.42 -12.21 0.49
C THR A 81 19.52 -10.79 -0.07
N LEU A 82 18.53 -9.94 0.21
CA LEU A 82 18.53 -8.57 -0.31
C LEU A 82 19.65 -7.73 0.30
N TYR A 83 19.93 -7.90 1.60
CA TYR A 83 21.05 -7.25 2.25
C TYR A 83 22.39 -7.64 1.60
N ALA A 84 22.60 -8.92 1.36
CA ALA A 84 23.81 -9.42 0.73
C ALA A 84 23.98 -8.88 -0.71
N LEU A 85 22.91 -8.89 -1.52
CA LEU A 85 22.94 -8.36 -2.89
C LEU A 85 23.36 -6.87 -2.92
N GLN A 86 22.83 -6.05 -2.03
CA GLN A 86 23.17 -4.63 -1.94
C GLN A 86 24.61 -4.40 -1.49
N ARG A 87 25.07 -5.17 -0.49
CA ARG A 87 26.45 -5.04 0.04
C ARG A 87 27.50 -5.51 -0.94
N LEU A 88 27.17 -6.49 -1.79
CA LEU A 88 28.09 -7.13 -2.72
C LEU A 88 27.97 -6.61 -4.14
N GLN A 89 27.10 -5.62 -4.44
CA GLN A 89 26.78 -5.22 -5.82
C GLN A 89 27.98 -4.80 -6.66
N TRP A 90 29.05 -4.28 -6.06
CA TRP A 90 30.29 -3.96 -6.75
C TRP A 90 30.91 -5.17 -7.48
N TYR A 91 30.76 -6.35 -6.91
CA TYR A 91 31.32 -7.61 -7.43
C TYR A 91 30.32 -8.35 -8.35
N LEU A 92 29.08 -7.88 -8.44
CA LEU A 92 28.02 -8.55 -9.19
C LEU A 92 27.98 -8.06 -10.64
N PRO A 93 27.57 -8.91 -11.60
CA PRO A 93 27.36 -8.51 -13.00
C PRO A 93 26.19 -7.52 -13.13
N PHE A 94 26.03 -6.96 -14.32
CA PHE A 94 24.99 -5.98 -14.63
C PHE A 94 25.04 -4.71 -13.76
N ASN A 95 26.24 -4.22 -13.52
CA ASN A 95 26.51 -2.95 -12.86
C ASN A 95 27.32 -2.01 -13.79
N PRO A 96 26.73 -1.55 -14.92
CA PRO A 96 27.47 -0.81 -15.93
C PRO A 96 27.94 0.59 -15.45
N GLN A 97 27.29 1.15 -14.40
CA GLN A 97 27.67 2.42 -13.78
C GLN A 97 28.75 2.25 -12.68
N GLY A 98 29.17 1.02 -12.36
CA GLY A 98 30.15 0.77 -11.30
C GLY A 98 29.67 1.20 -9.92
N GLN A 99 28.39 1.01 -9.59
CA GLN A 99 27.83 1.37 -8.28
C GLN A 99 28.55 0.61 -7.16
N ALA A 100 29.00 1.33 -6.13
CA ALA A 100 29.65 0.77 -4.96
C ALA A 100 28.65 -0.02 -4.07
N GLY A 101 29.17 -0.85 -3.15
CA GLY A 101 28.31 -1.52 -2.16
C GLY A 101 27.55 -0.50 -1.30
N VAL A 102 26.24 -0.69 -1.15
CA VAL A 102 25.36 0.20 -0.37
C VAL A 102 25.82 0.25 1.09
N GLU A 103 25.75 1.40 1.73
CA GLU A 103 26.14 1.63 3.13
C GLU A 103 25.35 0.64 4.06
N PRO A 104 25.99 0.08 5.13
CA PRO A 104 25.38 -0.99 5.93
C PRO A 104 24.02 -0.66 6.54
N VAL A 105 23.85 0.51 7.13
CA VAL A 105 22.58 0.89 7.79
C VAL A 105 21.49 1.14 6.76
N LEU A 106 21.83 1.79 5.64
CA LEU A 106 20.92 1.99 4.51
C LEU A 106 20.52 0.67 3.86
N ALA A 107 21.46 -0.25 3.62
CA ALA A 107 21.19 -1.58 3.09
C ALA A 107 20.26 -2.39 4.01
N PHE A 108 20.42 -2.26 5.33
CA PHE A 108 19.55 -2.91 6.31
C PHE A 108 18.13 -2.29 6.27
N ASN A 109 18.02 -0.96 6.27
CA ASN A 109 16.72 -0.27 6.11
C ASN A 109 16.01 -0.73 4.84
N THR A 110 16.70 -0.68 3.70
CA THR A 110 16.14 -1.11 2.40
C THR A 110 15.69 -2.57 2.43
N SER A 111 16.48 -3.46 3.04
CA SER A 111 16.12 -4.89 3.10
C SER A 111 14.87 -5.14 3.93
N VAL A 112 14.74 -4.50 5.09
CA VAL A 112 13.53 -4.56 5.90
C VAL A 112 12.35 -3.95 5.14
N SER A 113 12.55 -2.80 4.53
CA SER A 113 11.54 -2.07 3.76
C SER A 113 10.93 -2.93 2.64
N PHE A 114 11.75 -3.60 1.85
CA PHE A 114 11.26 -4.43 0.74
C PHE A 114 10.64 -5.75 1.20
N VAL A 115 11.15 -6.35 2.26
CA VAL A 115 10.57 -7.59 2.83
C VAL A 115 9.21 -7.35 3.49
N THR A 116 9.01 -6.18 4.08
CA THR A 116 7.74 -5.80 4.70
C THR A 116 6.70 -5.28 3.69
N ASN A 117 7.04 -5.18 2.41
CA ASN A 117 6.24 -4.56 1.35
C ASN A 117 6.10 -3.03 1.46
N THR A 118 6.91 -2.40 2.30
CA THR A 118 6.90 -0.93 2.45
C THR A 118 7.54 -0.26 1.24
N ASN A 119 8.70 -0.77 0.84
CA ASN A 119 9.51 -0.25 -0.28
C ASN A 119 9.93 1.22 -0.13
N TRP A 120 10.01 1.70 1.11
CA TRP A 120 10.62 2.98 1.43
C TRP A 120 12.08 3.02 0.97
N GLN A 121 12.47 4.08 0.27
CA GLN A 121 13.81 4.27 -0.26
C GLN A 121 14.40 5.58 0.27
N SER A 122 15.36 5.49 1.21
CA SER A 122 16.12 6.65 1.71
C SER A 122 17.33 6.96 0.81
N TYR A 123 17.26 6.66 -0.48
CA TYR A 123 18.33 6.82 -1.48
C TYR A 123 17.73 7.09 -2.85
N VAL A 124 18.56 7.55 -3.78
CA VAL A 124 18.23 7.74 -5.19
C VAL A 124 18.56 6.46 -5.95
N PRO A 125 17.58 5.66 -6.38
CA PRO A 125 17.82 4.31 -6.89
C PRO A 125 18.71 4.26 -8.13
N GLU A 126 18.48 5.15 -9.09
CA GLU A 126 19.24 5.21 -10.36
C GLU A 126 20.72 5.56 -10.18
N THR A 127 21.10 6.15 -9.04
CA THR A 127 22.50 6.48 -8.73
C THR A 127 23.10 5.61 -7.63
N THR A 128 22.33 4.68 -7.07
CA THR A 128 22.75 3.85 -5.93
C THR A 128 22.76 2.36 -6.25
N MET A 129 21.84 1.89 -7.11
CA MET A 129 21.60 0.46 -7.34
C MET A 129 22.00 0.02 -8.75
N GLY A 130 22.85 -1.02 -8.83
CA GLY A 130 23.12 -1.70 -10.10
C GLY A 130 21.94 -2.53 -10.59
N TYR A 131 21.87 -2.84 -11.88
CA TYR A 131 20.73 -3.53 -12.49
C TYR A 131 20.43 -4.90 -11.88
N LEU A 132 21.44 -5.67 -11.49
CA LEU A 132 21.19 -6.95 -10.84
C LEU A 132 20.45 -6.76 -9.50
N VAL A 133 20.82 -5.75 -8.71
CA VAL A 133 20.14 -5.42 -7.46
C VAL A 133 18.72 -4.94 -7.74
N GLN A 134 18.52 -4.10 -8.77
CA GLN A 134 17.18 -3.67 -9.19
C GLN A 134 16.28 -4.86 -9.58
N MET A 135 16.79 -5.82 -10.36
CA MET A 135 16.01 -6.96 -10.85
C MET A 135 15.87 -8.07 -9.81
N MET A 136 16.99 -8.65 -9.37
CA MET A 136 17.01 -9.85 -8.50
C MET A 136 16.82 -9.50 -7.02
N GLY A 137 17.17 -8.28 -6.65
CA GLY A 137 16.94 -7.74 -5.31
C GLY A 137 15.56 -7.12 -5.21
N LEU A 138 15.42 -5.90 -5.69
CA LEU A 138 14.25 -5.05 -5.43
C LEU A 138 12.98 -5.57 -6.13
N ALA A 139 13.00 -5.80 -7.43
CA ALA A 139 11.81 -6.24 -8.17
C ALA A 139 11.33 -7.64 -7.73
N VAL A 140 12.24 -8.58 -7.41
CA VAL A 140 11.85 -9.88 -6.85
C VAL A 140 11.18 -9.70 -5.48
N HIS A 141 11.69 -8.82 -4.61
CA HIS A 141 11.07 -8.56 -3.31
C HIS A 141 9.72 -7.84 -3.44
N ASN A 142 9.57 -6.92 -4.39
CA ASN A 142 8.26 -6.34 -4.71
C ASN A 142 7.24 -7.43 -5.06
N PHE A 143 7.66 -8.43 -5.79
CA PHE A 143 6.80 -9.52 -6.23
C PHE A 143 6.44 -10.49 -5.09
N VAL A 144 7.44 -10.96 -4.34
CA VAL A 144 7.22 -11.97 -3.29
C VAL A 144 6.58 -11.40 -2.03
N SER A 145 6.90 -10.14 -1.64
CA SER A 145 6.30 -9.50 -0.48
C SER A 145 4.81 -9.20 -0.69
N ALA A 146 4.43 -8.88 -1.93
CA ALA A 146 3.03 -8.76 -2.34
C ALA A 146 2.29 -10.09 -2.22
N ALA A 147 2.88 -11.18 -2.74
CA ALA A 147 2.30 -12.51 -2.61
C ALA A 147 2.08 -12.89 -1.14
N VAL A 148 3.03 -12.58 -0.25
CA VAL A 148 2.87 -12.78 1.21
C VAL A 148 1.64 -12.03 1.74
N GLY A 149 1.43 -10.77 1.35
CA GLY A 149 0.25 -10.00 1.77
C GLY A 149 -1.08 -10.64 1.35
N ILE A 150 -1.17 -11.08 0.08
CA ILE A 150 -2.37 -11.73 -0.46
C ILE A 150 -2.67 -13.02 0.29
N VAL A 151 -1.67 -13.87 0.55
CA VAL A 151 -1.91 -15.17 1.21
C VAL A 151 -2.23 -15.02 2.69
N LEU A 152 -1.80 -13.94 3.35
CA LEU A 152 -2.21 -13.60 4.70
C LEU A 152 -3.70 -13.22 4.77
N ALA A 153 -4.17 -12.42 3.81
CA ALA A 153 -5.60 -12.13 3.68
C ALA A 153 -6.41 -13.40 3.41
N LEU A 154 -5.91 -14.27 2.52
CA LEU A 154 -6.52 -15.56 2.25
C LEU A 154 -6.61 -16.45 3.50
N ALA A 155 -5.57 -16.49 4.32
CA ALA A 155 -5.57 -17.25 5.58
C ALA A 155 -6.66 -16.75 6.54
N LEU A 156 -6.85 -15.41 6.63
CA LEU A 156 -7.93 -14.83 7.44
C LEU A 156 -9.33 -15.13 6.84
N ILE A 157 -9.48 -15.02 5.52
CA ILE A 157 -10.72 -15.42 4.82
C ILE A 157 -11.07 -16.87 5.13
N ARG A 158 -10.10 -17.80 5.09
CA ARG A 158 -10.29 -19.20 5.43
C ARG A 158 -10.70 -19.39 6.90
N GLY A 159 -10.20 -18.53 7.81
CA GLY A 159 -10.62 -18.50 9.20
C GLY A 159 -12.14 -18.34 9.34
N PHE A 160 -12.75 -17.46 8.55
CA PHE A 160 -14.20 -17.27 8.52
C PHE A 160 -14.92 -18.37 7.72
N ALA A 161 -14.38 -18.80 6.60
CA ALA A 161 -15.04 -19.73 5.68
C ALA A 161 -15.05 -21.18 6.18
N ARG A 162 -14.02 -21.61 6.90
CA ARG A 162 -13.86 -23.00 7.40
C ARG A 162 -14.58 -23.20 8.73
N HIS A 163 -14.96 -24.45 9.01
CA HIS A 163 -15.66 -24.86 10.22
C HIS A 163 -14.98 -26.10 10.79
N GLU A 164 -14.76 -26.12 12.12
CA GLU A 164 -14.15 -27.23 12.86
C GLU A 164 -12.83 -27.73 12.23
N ALA A 165 -12.08 -26.79 11.60
CA ALA A 165 -10.82 -27.09 10.92
C ALA A 165 -9.63 -26.71 11.80
N SER A 166 -8.56 -27.52 11.76
CA SER A 166 -7.32 -27.27 12.50
C SER A 166 -6.36 -26.37 11.72
N GLY A 167 -6.44 -26.35 10.38
CA GLY A 167 -5.56 -25.62 9.47
C GLY A 167 -6.22 -24.41 8.84
N ILE A 168 -5.39 -23.47 8.37
CA ILE A 168 -5.80 -22.27 7.63
C ILE A 168 -5.26 -22.25 6.19
N GLY A 169 -4.66 -23.35 5.75
CA GLY A 169 -4.03 -23.56 4.44
C GLY A 169 -2.58 -23.98 4.56
N ASN A 170 -1.84 -23.90 3.46
CA ASN A 170 -0.40 -24.13 3.42
C ASN A 170 0.29 -22.90 2.82
N PHE A 171 1.15 -22.25 3.59
CA PHE A 171 1.81 -21.00 3.20
C PHE A 171 2.57 -21.13 1.86
N TRP A 172 3.33 -22.22 1.69
CA TRP A 172 4.16 -22.43 0.52
C TRP A 172 3.35 -22.68 -0.75
N VAL A 173 2.23 -23.42 -0.61
CA VAL A 173 1.29 -23.68 -1.70
C VAL A 173 0.58 -22.40 -2.12
N ASP A 174 0.08 -21.65 -1.15
CA ASP A 174 -0.62 -20.40 -1.39
C ASP A 174 0.30 -19.37 -2.05
N LEU A 175 1.54 -19.23 -1.53
CA LEU A 175 2.56 -18.33 -2.07
C LEU A 175 2.90 -18.67 -3.52
N THR A 176 3.18 -19.96 -3.80
CA THR A 176 3.53 -20.41 -5.15
C THR A 176 2.37 -20.18 -6.13
N ARG A 177 1.14 -20.49 -5.74
CA ARG A 177 -0.03 -20.26 -6.59
C ARG A 177 -0.28 -18.78 -6.82
N CYS A 178 -0.15 -17.95 -5.79
CA CYS A 178 -0.28 -16.51 -5.93
C CYS A 178 0.71 -15.94 -6.94
N MET A 179 1.99 -16.32 -6.82
CA MET A 179 3.03 -15.86 -7.74
C MET A 179 2.79 -16.35 -9.17
N LEU A 180 2.60 -17.65 -9.38
CA LEU A 180 2.54 -18.22 -10.71
C LEU A 180 1.25 -17.91 -11.47
N TYR A 181 0.10 -17.96 -10.80
CA TYR A 181 -1.20 -17.88 -11.49
C TYR A 181 -1.82 -16.49 -11.46
N ILE A 182 -1.45 -15.62 -10.52
CA ILE A 182 -2.04 -14.28 -10.36
C ILE A 182 -1.03 -13.21 -10.76
N LEU A 183 0.06 -13.07 -10.01
CA LEU A 183 0.97 -11.95 -10.21
C LEU A 183 1.76 -12.05 -11.52
N LEU A 184 2.38 -13.19 -11.81
CA LEU A 184 3.25 -13.35 -12.98
C LEU A 184 2.53 -13.10 -14.31
N PRO A 185 1.35 -13.66 -14.60
CA PRO A 185 0.68 -13.44 -15.88
C PRO A 185 0.29 -11.98 -16.10
N ILE A 186 -0.20 -11.30 -15.06
CA ILE A 186 -0.56 -9.88 -15.12
C ILE A 186 0.70 -9.05 -15.37
N SER A 187 1.78 -9.31 -14.62
CA SER A 187 3.05 -8.59 -14.78
C SER A 187 3.60 -8.70 -16.20
N VAL A 188 3.61 -9.90 -16.79
CA VAL A 188 4.12 -10.09 -18.15
C VAL A 188 3.29 -9.30 -19.17
N ILE A 189 1.97 -9.42 -19.12
CA ILE A 189 1.08 -8.75 -20.08
C ILE A 189 1.22 -7.22 -19.97
N VAL A 190 1.17 -6.69 -18.76
CA VAL A 190 1.21 -5.23 -18.57
C VAL A 190 2.60 -4.67 -18.84
N THR A 191 3.68 -5.40 -18.55
CA THR A 191 5.04 -4.98 -18.95
C THR A 191 5.16 -4.77 -20.45
N LEU A 192 4.58 -5.67 -21.28
CA LEU A 192 4.56 -5.49 -22.74
C LEU A 192 3.79 -4.22 -23.16
N VAL A 193 2.69 -3.90 -22.46
CA VAL A 193 1.95 -2.65 -22.70
C VAL A 193 2.80 -1.44 -22.31
N PHE A 194 3.54 -1.48 -21.20
CA PHE A 194 4.40 -0.37 -20.76
C PHE A 194 5.57 -0.15 -21.71
N VAL A 195 6.21 -1.22 -22.19
CA VAL A 195 7.24 -1.13 -23.24
C VAL A 195 6.65 -0.51 -24.52
N TRP A 196 5.45 -0.92 -24.91
CA TRP A 196 4.76 -0.32 -26.06
C TRP A 196 4.47 1.18 -25.85
N GLN A 197 4.21 1.60 -24.63
CA GLN A 197 4.00 3.02 -24.27
C GLN A 197 5.31 3.81 -24.12
N GLY A 198 6.48 3.18 -24.30
CA GLY A 198 7.79 3.83 -24.29
C GLY A 198 8.56 3.75 -22.97
N VAL A 199 8.11 2.96 -22.00
CA VAL A 199 8.87 2.70 -20.77
C VAL A 199 10.11 1.86 -21.10
N PRO A 200 11.33 2.27 -20.70
CA PRO A 200 12.56 1.54 -21.01
C PRO A 200 12.58 0.10 -20.43
N GLN A 201 13.08 -0.84 -21.22
CA GLN A 201 13.32 -2.21 -20.78
C GLN A 201 14.59 -2.73 -21.46
N ASN A 202 15.75 -2.38 -20.93
CA ASN A 202 17.04 -2.75 -21.48
C ASN A 202 18.10 -2.92 -20.36
N LEU A 203 19.33 -3.26 -20.75
CA LEU A 203 20.48 -3.40 -19.85
C LEU A 203 21.65 -2.50 -20.31
N SER A 204 21.36 -1.49 -21.11
CA SER A 204 22.35 -0.53 -21.62
C SER A 204 22.90 0.33 -20.49
N ALA A 205 24.13 0.79 -20.65
CA ALA A 205 24.69 1.83 -19.79
C ALA A 205 23.91 3.15 -19.96
N TYR A 206 24.00 4.02 -18.98
CA TYR A 206 23.40 5.36 -19.05
C TYR A 206 24.02 6.16 -20.22
N VAL A 207 23.23 7.03 -20.81
CA VAL A 207 23.63 7.84 -21.95
C VAL A 207 23.97 9.25 -21.47
N ASP A 208 25.21 9.67 -21.69
CA ASP A 208 25.61 11.05 -21.43
C ASP A 208 25.09 11.97 -22.52
N ALA A 209 24.35 12.99 -22.12
CA ALA A 209 23.84 14.04 -22.99
C ALA A 209 24.37 15.40 -22.55
N THR A 210 24.33 16.37 -23.47
CA THR A 210 24.62 17.77 -23.16
C THR A 210 23.35 18.58 -23.42
N THR A 211 22.87 19.30 -22.40
CA THR A 211 21.68 20.16 -22.55
C THR A 211 21.96 21.33 -23.50
N VAL A 212 20.89 22.00 -23.90
CA VAL A 212 21.01 23.21 -24.78
C VAL A 212 21.85 24.29 -24.11
N GLU A 213 21.80 24.37 -22.76
CA GLU A 213 22.60 25.31 -21.96
C GLU A 213 24.05 24.84 -21.74
N GLY A 214 24.42 23.65 -22.25
CA GLY A 214 25.78 23.10 -22.14
C GLY A 214 26.04 22.28 -20.87
N ALA A 215 25.05 22.06 -20.03
CA ALA A 215 25.19 21.21 -18.84
C ALA A 215 25.28 19.73 -19.23
N LYS A 216 26.01 18.93 -18.44
CA LYS A 216 26.07 17.48 -18.59
C LYS A 216 24.89 16.83 -17.86
N GLN A 217 24.25 15.89 -18.54
CA GLN A 217 23.14 15.11 -18.00
C GLN A 217 23.35 13.63 -18.32
N ALA A 218 23.26 12.77 -17.31
CA ALA A 218 23.19 11.33 -17.49
C ALA A 218 21.73 10.88 -17.61
N ILE A 219 21.37 10.33 -18.76
CA ILE A 219 20.04 9.76 -19.00
C ILE A 219 20.07 8.31 -18.59
N ALA A 220 19.41 7.99 -17.48
CA ALA A 220 19.36 6.64 -16.97
C ALA A 220 18.58 5.72 -17.92
N GLN A 221 19.06 4.49 -18.02
CA GLN A 221 18.49 3.37 -18.75
C GLN A 221 18.25 2.20 -17.78
N GLY A 222 17.66 1.12 -18.24
CA GLY A 222 17.57 -0.09 -17.42
C GLY A 222 16.27 -0.90 -17.62
N PRO A 223 16.08 -1.91 -16.79
CA PRO A 223 14.90 -2.79 -16.81
C PRO A 223 13.71 -2.15 -16.07
N VAL A 224 13.30 -0.96 -16.50
CA VAL A 224 12.32 -0.11 -15.82
C VAL A 224 10.90 -0.67 -15.91
N ALA A 225 10.44 -1.03 -17.12
CA ALA A 225 9.04 -1.42 -17.35
C ALA A 225 8.60 -2.62 -16.49
N SER A 226 9.43 -3.66 -16.39
CA SER A 226 9.11 -4.84 -15.57
C SER A 226 9.08 -4.51 -14.09
N GLN A 227 10.02 -3.72 -13.59
CA GLN A 227 10.03 -3.31 -12.18
C GLN A 227 8.84 -2.42 -11.86
N GLU A 228 8.50 -1.45 -12.72
CA GLU A 228 7.36 -0.57 -12.53
C GLU A 228 6.05 -1.33 -12.41
N VAL A 229 5.79 -2.23 -13.35
CA VAL A 229 4.56 -3.05 -13.33
C VAL A 229 4.49 -3.95 -12.10
N ILE A 230 5.60 -4.60 -11.73
CA ILE A 230 5.66 -5.45 -10.54
C ILE A 230 5.42 -4.59 -9.28
N LYS A 231 6.03 -3.41 -9.20
CA LYS A 231 5.89 -2.45 -8.11
C LYS A 231 4.42 -2.07 -7.90
N VAL A 232 3.74 -1.60 -8.94
CA VAL A 232 2.35 -1.14 -8.78
C VAL A 232 1.36 -2.28 -8.60
N LEU A 233 1.56 -3.44 -9.24
CA LEU A 233 0.73 -4.63 -9.04
C LEU A 233 0.88 -5.20 -7.61
N GLY A 234 2.10 -5.14 -7.07
CA GLY A 234 2.42 -5.58 -5.72
C GLY A 234 2.06 -4.55 -4.64
N THR A 235 1.50 -3.41 -5.02
CA THR A 235 1.22 -2.28 -4.12
C THR A 235 2.43 -1.88 -3.28
N ASN A 236 3.57 -1.79 -3.96
CA ASN A 236 4.86 -1.42 -3.39
C ASN A 236 5.09 0.09 -3.51
N GLY A 237 6.07 0.62 -2.78
CA GLY A 237 6.36 2.06 -2.77
C GLY A 237 7.59 2.46 -3.57
N GLY A 238 8.61 1.62 -3.64
CA GLY A 238 9.86 1.94 -4.30
C GLY A 238 9.77 1.94 -5.83
N GLY A 239 10.66 2.67 -6.49
CA GLY A 239 10.73 2.75 -7.93
C GLY A 239 12.16 2.55 -8.45
N PHE A 240 12.30 2.52 -9.77
CA PHE A 240 13.60 2.53 -10.44
C PHE A 240 14.23 3.92 -10.34
N PHE A 241 13.39 4.97 -10.44
CA PHE A 241 13.78 6.37 -10.31
C PHE A 241 13.33 6.95 -8.97
N ASN A 242 14.09 7.91 -8.45
CA ASN A 242 13.73 8.61 -7.22
C ASN A 242 12.39 9.37 -7.33
N ALA A 243 12.10 9.95 -8.49
CA ALA A 243 10.84 10.61 -8.77
C ALA A 243 9.66 9.62 -8.88
N ASN A 244 9.92 8.31 -8.87
CA ASN A 244 8.91 7.25 -8.91
C ASN A 244 7.99 7.38 -10.14
N SER A 245 6.70 7.12 -10.02
CA SER A 245 5.71 7.24 -11.11
C SER A 245 5.47 8.68 -11.60
N ALA A 246 6.12 9.69 -11.01
CA ALA A 246 6.22 11.03 -11.59
C ALA A 246 7.27 11.08 -12.70
N HIS A 247 8.26 10.17 -12.73
CA HIS A 247 9.27 10.15 -13.77
C HIS A 247 8.67 9.73 -15.12
N PRO A 248 8.96 10.46 -16.23
CA PRO A 248 8.42 10.11 -17.56
C PRO A 248 8.77 8.70 -18.03
N TYR A 249 9.89 8.12 -17.59
CA TYR A 249 10.29 6.76 -17.93
C TYR A 249 9.62 5.66 -17.11
N GLU A 250 8.95 5.99 -16.03
CA GLU A 250 8.08 5.04 -15.31
C GLU A 250 6.61 5.18 -15.73
N ASN A 251 6.18 6.42 -16.06
CA ASN A 251 4.77 6.72 -16.31
C ASN A 251 4.61 7.78 -17.40
N PRO A 252 4.86 7.44 -18.68
CA PRO A 252 4.92 8.42 -19.78
C PRO A 252 3.57 9.01 -20.18
N THR A 253 2.46 8.26 -20.05
CA THR A 253 1.18 8.61 -20.68
C THR A 253 0.00 8.52 -19.70
N ALA A 254 -1.13 9.16 -20.04
CA ALA A 254 -2.36 9.04 -19.29
C ALA A 254 -2.88 7.58 -19.20
N LEU A 255 -2.57 6.75 -20.21
CA LEU A 255 -2.92 5.33 -20.20
C LEU A 255 -2.09 4.55 -19.16
N THR A 256 -0.77 4.79 -19.10
CA THR A 256 0.08 4.16 -18.07
C THR A 256 -0.33 4.61 -16.67
N ASN A 257 -0.68 5.89 -16.49
CA ASN A 257 -1.18 6.40 -15.21
C ASN A 257 -2.47 5.71 -14.77
N LEU A 258 -3.44 5.56 -15.67
CA LEU A 258 -4.68 4.84 -15.38
C LEU A 258 -4.42 3.37 -15.05
N ILE A 259 -3.56 2.67 -15.82
CA ILE A 259 -3.22 1.27 -15.58
C ILE A 259 -2.53 1.11 -14.23
N GLN A 260 -1.61 2.00 -13.84
CA GLN A 260 -0.96 1.96 -12.53
C GLN A 260 -1.97 2.04 -11.40
N MET A 261 -2.89 3.00 -11.43
CA MET A 261 -3.96 3.10 -10.43
C MET A 261 -4.85 1.86 -10.35
N LEU A 262 -5.19 1.27 -11.51
CA LEU A 262 -5.99 0.02 -11.55
C LEU A 262 -5.23 -1.18 -11.00
N LEU A 263 -3.92 -1.26 -11.21
CA LEU A 263 -3.08 -2.32 -10.64
C LEU A 263 -2.95 -2.16 -9.12
N LEU A 264 -2.80 -0.93 -8.62
CA LEU A 264 -2.69 -0.64 -7.19
C LEU A 264 -3.89 -1.18 -6.39
N ILE A 265 -5.12 -1.01 -6.87
CA ILE A 265 -6.29 -1.42 -6.08
C ILE A 265 -7.06 -2.63 -6.62
N GLY A 266 -6.74 -3.08 -7.84
CA GLY A 266 -7.53 -4.12 -8.51
C GLY A 266 -7.56 -5.46 -7.78
N ILE A 267 -6.42 -5.93 -7.27
CA ILE A 267 -6.35 -7.17 -6.49
C ILE A 267 -7.02 -6.99 -5.12
N ALA A 268 -6.81 -5.86 -4.45
CA ALA A 268 -7.42 -5.58 -3.15
C ALA A 268 -8.95 -5.52 -3.25
N ALA A 269 -9.49 -4.87 -4.28
CA ALA A 269 -10.92 -4.86 -4.58
C ALA A 269 -11.43 -6.28 -4.86
N ALA A 270 -10.71 -7.08 -5.66
CA ALA A 270 -11.06 -8.45 -5.97
C ALA A 270 -11.08 -9.37 -4.73
N LEU A 271 -10.23 -9.14 -3.73
CA LEU A 271 -10.20 -9.89 -2.48
C LEU A 271 -11.51 -9.78 -1.68
N THR A 272 -12.26 -8.68 -1.81
CA THR A 272 -13.61 -8.58 -1.21
C THR A 272 -14.57 -9.61 -1.81
N ASN A 273 -14.49 -9.82 -3.14
CA ASN A 273 -15.28 -10.84 -3.83
C ASN A 273 -14.80 -12.27 -3.49
N VAL A 274 -13.48 -12.48 -3.33
CA VAL A 274 -12.92 -13.75 -2.84
C VAL A 274 -13.51 -14.10 -1.47
N LEU A 275 -13.55 -13.15 -0.54
CA LEU A 275 -14.20 -13.34 0.77
C LEU A 275 -15.66 -13.78 0.59
N GLY A 276 -16.45 -13.02 -0.16
CA GLY A 276 -17.87 -13.32 -0.37
C GLY A 276 -18.11 -14.72 -0.95
N ARG A 277 -17.29 -15.14 -1.92
CA ARG A 277 -17.37 -16.49 -2.52
C ARG A 277 -16.97 -17.58 -1.54
N MET A 278 -15.88 -17.40 -0.80
CA MET A 278 -15.39 -18.42 0.13
C MET A 278 -16.32 -18.61 1.34
N VAL A 279 -16.97 -17.55 1.84
CA VAL A 279 -18.01 -17.66 2.88
C VAL A 279 -19.39 -18.07 2.33
N LYS A 280 -19.50 -18.25 1.00
CA LYS A 280 -20.73 -18.65 0.27
C LYS A 280 -21.86 -17.61 0.37
N ASP A 281 -21.53 -16.35 0.52
CA ASP A 281 -22.46 -15.21 0.44
C ASP A 281 -21.74 -13.98 -0.17
N GLU A 282 -21.88 -13.80 -1.49
CA GLU A 282 -21.22 -12.69 -2.21
C GLU A 282 -21.65 -11.31 -1.68
N ARG A 283 -22.83 -11.18 -1.06
CA ARG A 283 -23.31 -9.92 -0.48
C ARG A 283 -22.39 -9.40 0.63
N GLN A 284 -21.73 -10.29 1.37
CA GLN A 284 -20.75 -9.92 2.41
C GLN A 284 -19.53 -9.22 1.79
N GLY A 285 -19.03 -9.74 0.67
CA GLY A 285 -17.94 -9.11 -0.07
C GLY A 285 -18.34 -7.73 -0.60
N TRP A 286 -19.54 -7.61 -1.17
CA TRP A 286 -20.05 -6.34 -1.67
C TRP A 286 -20.30 -5.30 -0.56
N ALA A 287 -20.67 -5.71 0.64
CA ALA A 287 -20.80 -4.80 1.78
C ALA A 287 -19.45 -4.19 2.16
N LEU A 288 -18.38 -5.00 2.24
CA LEU A 288 -17.03 -4.49 2.49
C LEU A 288 -16.52 -3.63 1.33
N PHE A 289 -16.78 -4.04 0.08
CA PHE A 289 -16.46 -3.23 -1.10
C PHE A 289 -17.11 -1.85 -1.03
N ALA A 290 -18.37 -1.77 -0.60
CA ALA A 290 -19.08 -0.52 -0.44
C ALA A 290 -18.45 0.38 0.65
N VAL A 291 -18.09 -0.19 1.81
CA VAL A 291 -17.37 0.56 2.88
C VAL A 291 -16.07 1.14 2.35
N MET A 292 -15.24 0.31 1.70
CA MET A 292 -13.95 0.71 1.14
C MET A 292 -14.12 1.79 0.06
N SER A 293 -15.14 1.63 -0.81
CA SER A 293 -15.45 2.63 -1.85
C SER A 293 -15.87 3.98 -1.26
N ILE A 294 -16.69 3.99 -0.21
CA ILE A 294 -17.10 5.23 0.46
C ILE A 294 -15.89 5.96 1.02
N LEU A 295 -15.00 5.25 1.73
CA LEU A 295 -13.78 5.83 2.30
C LEU A 295 -12.87 6.40 1.20
N LEU A 296 -12.59 5.62 0.13
CA LEU A 296 -11.75 6.04 -0.98
C LEU A 296 -12.32 7.29 -1.66
N PHE A 297 -13.59 7.26 -2.08
CA PHE A 297 -14.15 8.36 -2.86
C PHE A 297 -14.38 9.63 -2.05
N VAL A 298 -14.66 9.53 -0.75
CA VAL A 298 -14.66 10.72 0.14
C VAL A 298 -13.25 11.34 0.17
N GLY A 299 -12.20 10.52 0.27
CA GLY A 299 -10.81 10.99 0.17
C GLY A 299 -10.51 11.66 -1.16
N VAL A 300 -10.79 10.98 -2.29
CA VAL A 300 -10.56 11.52 -3.65
C VAL A 300 -11.28 12.86 -3.87
N ILE A 301 -12.56 12.96 -3.47
CA ILE A 301 -13.34 14.19 -3.61
C ILE A 301 -12.70 15.33 -2.81
N THR A 302 -12.27 15.04 -1.58
CA THR A 302 -11.65 16.04 -0.69
C THR A 302 -10.31 16.52 -1.25
N VAL A 303 -9.43 15.60 -1.68
CA VAL A 303 -8.13 15.96 -2.26
C VAL A 303 -8.31 16.73 -3.57
N TYR A 304 -9.16 16.25 -4.48
CA TYR A 304 -9.41 16.92 -5.75
C TYR A 304 -10.00 18.31 -5.55
N TRP A 305 -10.93 18.45 -4.60
CA TRP A 305 -11.50 19.75 -4.26
C TRP A 305 -10.44 20.70 -3.70
N SER A 306 -9.63 20.25 -2.74
CA SER A 306 -8.54 21.02 -2.14
C SER A 306 -7.57 21.53 -3.20
N GLU A 307 -6.96 20.64 -3.95
CA GLU A 307 -5.93 20.97 -4.93
C GLU A 307 -6.45 21.83 -6.09
N SER A 308 -7.72 21.71 -6.44
CA SER A 308 -8.36 22.53 -7.50
C SER A 308 -8.58 24.00 -7.12
N HIS A 309 -8.53 24.35 -5.83
CA HIS A 309 -8.70 25.74 -5.39
C HIS A 309 -7.41 26.56 -5.46
N GLY A 310 -6.26 25.91 -5.63
CA GLY A 310 -4.94 26.54 -5.66
C GLY A 310 -4.44 26.95 -4.28
N ASN A 311 -3.15 27.29 -4.22
CA ASN A 311 -2.52 27.78 -3.01
C ASN A 311 -2.70 29.31 -2.94
N PRO A 312 -3.41 29.86 -1.93
CA PRO A 312 -3.63 31.30 -1.81
C PRO A 312 -2.32 32.10 -1.62
N GLU A 313 -1.26 31.46 -1.11
CA GLU A 313 0.04 32.11 -0.92
C GLU A 313 0.74 32.44 -2.25
N PHE A 314 0.42 31.73 -3.33
CA PHE A 314 1.00 31.99 -4.65
C PHE A 314 0.60 33.35 -5.24
N ALA A 315 -0.50 33.94 -4.77
CA ALA A 315 -0.91 35.28 -5.17
C ALA A 315 0.16 36.34 -4.80
N ALA A 316 0.89 36.14 -3.71
CA ALA A 316 1.98 37.03 -3.29
C ALA A 316 3.18 36.99 -4.26
N PHE A 317 3.34 35.92 -5.02
CA PHE A 317 4.42 35.72 -5.99
C PHE A 317 3.99 35.98 -7.44
N ASN A 318 2.78 36.50 -7.67
CA ASN A 318 2.19 36.71 -9.00
C ASN A 318 2.11 35.41 -9.85
N VAL A 319 1.94 34.27 -9.21
CA VAL A 319 1.73 33.01 -9.91
C VAL A 319 0.26 32.90 -10.29
N ASP A 320 -0.01 32.78 -11.58
CA ASP A 320 -1.38 32.57 -12.09
C ASP A 320 -1.81 31.12 -11.85
N SER A 321 -2.73 30.91 -10.95
CA SER A 321 -3.35 29.62 -10.62
C SER A 321 -4.73 29.43 -11.26
N ALA A 322 -5.15 30.33 -12.18
CA ALA A 322 -6.44 30.20 -12.87
C ALA A 322 -6.35 29.15 -14.00
N ALA A 323 -7.38 28.35 -14.16
CA ALA A 323 -7.48 27.42 -15.28
C ALA A 323 -7.64 28.20 -16.60
N SER A 324 -6.86 27.85 -17.62
CA SER A 324 -6.89 28.43 -18.95
C SER A 324 -6.66 27.36 -20.03
N ALA A 325 -6.63 27.76 -21.28
CA ALA A 325 -6.26 26.85 -22.37
C ALA A 325 -4.79 26.35 -22.28
N ALA A 326 -3.93 27.09 -21.57
CA ALA A 326 -2.51 26.80 -21.45
C ALA A 326 -2.15 26.06 -20.15
N GLN A 327 -3.02 26.07 -19.14
CA GLN A 327 -2.72 25.43 -17.84
C GLN A 327 -3.97 24.86 -17.15
N ALA A 328 -3.76 23.82 -16.37
CA ALA A 328 -4.86 23.14 -15.65
C ALA A 328 -5.47 24.00 -14.51
N GLY A 329 -4.73 24.99 -14.01
CA GLY A 329 -5.09 25.77 -12.83
C GLY A 329 -4.95 24.99 -11.53
N GLY A 330 -5.32 25.61 -10.41
CA GLY A 330 -5.23 25.00 -9.08
C GLY A 330 -3.78 24.95 -8.55
N ASN A 331 -3.53 24.09 -7.56
CA ASN A 331 -2.21 23.86 -6.99
C ASN A 331 -1.41 22.86 -7.85
N MET A 332 -0.59 23.37 -8.74
CA MET A 332 0.28 22.56 -9.61
C MET A 332 1.69 22.35 -9.03
N GLU A 333 1.98 22.89 -7.84
CA GLU A 333 3.26 22.63 -7.18
C GLU A 333 3.48 21.13 -6.98
N GLY A 334 4.68 20.66 -7.32
CA GLY A 334 5.04 19.26 -7.19
C GLY A 334 4.22 18.26 -8.03
N LYS A 335 3.44 18.74 -9.01
CA LYS A 335 2.58 17.92 -9.86
C LYS A 335 3.00 17.99 -11.33
N GLU A 336 2.81 16.86 -12.01
CA GLU A 336 3.18 16.74 -13.42
C GLU A 336 2.13 17.37 -14.33
N VAL A 337 2.57 18.30 -15.19
CA VAL A 337 1.70 19.03 -16.12
C VAL A 337 0.95 18.08 -17.07
N ARG A 338 1.59 16.97 -17.47
CA ARG A 338 1.00 15.97 -18.37
C ARG A 338 -0.22 15.25 -17.78
N PHE A 339 -0.37 15.22 -16.46
CA PHE A 339 -1.51 14.61 -15.77
C PHE A 339 -2.53 15.66 -15.32
N GLY A 340 -2.09 16.77 -14.76
CA GLY A 340 -2.96 17.79 -14.17
C GLY A 340 -3.53 17.39 -12.82
N ILE A 341 -4.46 18.18 -12.28
CA ILE A 341 -4.93 18.06 -10.88
C ILE A 341 -5.76 16.80 -10.63
N ALA A 342 -6.73 16.48 -11.48
CA ALA A 342 -7.69 15.41 -11.19
C ALA A 342 -7.05 14.00 -11.18
N PRO A 343 -6.26 13.58 -12.20
CA PRO A 343 -5.55 12.31 -12.15
C PRO A 343 -4.56 12.23 -11.00
N THR A 344 -3.84 13.33 -10.71
CA THR A 344 -2.88 13.38 -9.60
C THR A 344 -3.57 13.25 -8.24
N ALA A 345 -4.67 13.94 -8.01
CA ALA A 345 -5.45 13.81 -6.77
C ALA A 345 -6.00 12.38 -6.59
N LEU A 346 -6.46 11.77 -7.69
CA LEU A 346 -6.91 10.38 -7.70
C LEU A 346 -5.75 9.42 -7.39
N PHE A 347 -4.60 9.59 -8.06
CA PHE A 347 -3.41 8.75 -7.84
C PHE A 347 -2.90 8.85 -6.41
N ALA A 348 -2.75 10.06 -5.88
CA ALA A 348 -2.28 10.31 -4.51
C ALA A 348 -3.20 9.67 -3.47
N THR A 349 -4.52 9.74 -3.66
CA THR A 349 -5.47 9.09 -2.74
C THR A 349 -5.41 7.57 -2.86
N VAL A 350 -5.40 7.03 -4.09
CA VAL A 350 -5.28 5.58 -4.34
C VAL A 350 -3.99 5.03 -3.75
N THR A 351 -2.88 5.71 -3.95
CA THR A 351 -1.57 5.21 -3.49
C THR A 351 -1.43 5.29 -1.99
N THR A 352 -1.95 6.30 -1.31
CA THR A 352 -1.90 6.37 0.16
C THR A 352 -2.83 5.38 0.86
N ASP A 353 -3.77 4.80 0.12
CA ASP A 353 -4.56 3.65 0.58
C ASP A 353 -3.93 2.30 0.22
N ALA A 354 -3.16 2.20 -0.88
CA ALA A 354 -2.78 0.91 -1.42
C ALA A 354 -1.28 0.63 -1.45
N GLY A 355 -0.45 1.62 -1.65
CA GLY A 355 1.01 1.43 -1.78
C GLY A 355 1.73 2.76 -2.00
N GLY A 356 3.05 2.77 -2.02
CA GLY A 356 3.84 4.00 -2.01
C GLY A 356 4.29 4.55 -3.37
N ALA A 357 3.75 4.07 -4.48
CA ALA A 357 4.01 4.65 -5.80
C ALA A 357 3.42 6.06 -5.88
N VAL A 358 4.17 7.05 -6.36
CA VAL A 358 3.73 8.45 -6.40
C VAL A 358 3.91 9.06 -7.79
N ASP A 359 2.90 9.77 -8.30
CA ASP A 359 2.98 10.54 -9.54
C ASP A 359 3.10 12.05 -9.31
N ALA A 360 3.24 12.44 -8.04
CA ALA A 360 3.41 13.82 -7.59
C ALA A 360 4.16 13.88 -6.26
N MET A 361 4.67 15.05 -5.92
CA MET A 361 5.31 15.34 -4.64
C MET A 361 4.22 15.56 -3.58
N HIS A 362 3.97 14.57 -2.71
CA HIS A 362 2.92 14.65 -1.71
C HIS A 362 3.14 15.76 -0.67
N ASP A 363 4.39 16.16 -0.47
CA ASP A 363 4.80 17.26 0.40
C ASP A 363 4.24 18.63 -0.06
N SER A 364 4.00 18.78 -1.36
CA SER A 364 3.46 20.00 -1.98
C SER A 364 1.93 20.02 -2.10
N PHE A 365 1.24 19.06 -1.48
CA PHE A 365 -0.23 19.10 -1.41
C PHE A 365 -0.67 20.12 -0.36
N LEU A 366 -1.82 20.76 -0.61
CA LEU A 366 -2.42 21.67 0.36
C LEU A 366 -2.75 20.92 1.67
N PRO A 367 -2.76 21.62 2.82
CA PRO A 367 -2.87 20.96 4.13
C PRO A 367 -4.09 20.05 4.27
N LEU A 368 -5.23 20.41 3.68
CA LEU A 368 -6.42 19.56 3.68
C LEU A 368 -6.23 18.29 2.83
N GLY A 369 -5.58 18.42 1.67
CA GLY A 369 -5.19 17.28 0.84
C GLY A 369 -4.23 16.37 1.59
N SER A 370 -3.15 16.92 2.13
CA SER A 370 -2.16 16.22 2.95
C SER A 370 -2.78 15.48 4.14
N MET A 371 -3.76 16.09 4.81
CA MET A 371 -4.50 15.47 5.91
C MET A 371 -5.19 14.16 5.48
N VAL A 372 -5.80 14.15 4.30
CA VAL A 372 -6.42 12.92 3.76
C VAL A 372 -5.37 11.85 3.50
N LEU A 373 -4.23 12.23 2.88
CA LEU A 373 -3.15 11.28 2.59
C LEU A 373 -2.57 10.66 3.87
N ILE A 374 -2.36 11.47 4.92
CA ILE A 374 -1.93 10.98 6.24
C ILE A 374 -2.99 10.08 6.86
N ALA A 375 -4.28 10.49 6.78
CA ALA A 375 -5.39 9.74 7.38
C ALA A 375 -5.54 8.34 6.76
N ASN A 376 -5.41 8.21 5.44
CA ASN A 376 -5.49 6.93 4.74
C ASN A 376 -4.47 5.93 5.32
N MET A 377 -3.21 6.34 5.42
CA MET A 377 -2.15 5.50 5.98
C MET A 377 -2.33 5.26 7.48
N ALA A 378 -2.68 6.29 8.26
CA ALA A 378 -2.88 6.18 9.70
C ALA A 378 -4.04 5.26 10.06
N LEU A 379 -5.09 5.20 9.25
CA LEU A 379 -6.20 4.25 9.41
C LEU A 379 -5.82 2.80 9.05
N GLY A 380 -4.66 2.57 8.47
CA GLY A 380 -4.18 1.25 8.08
C GLY A 380 -4.52 0.86 6.65
N GLU A 381 -4.59 1.85 5.75
CA GLU A 381 -4.85 1.63 4.32
C GLU A 381 -6.13 0.81 4.08
N LEU A 382 -7.24 1.22 4.68
CA LEU A 382 -8.46 0.41 4.68
C LEU A 382 -9.24 0.43 3.37
N ALA A 383 -9.10 1.49 2.57
CA ALA A 383 -9.90 1.68 1.36
C ALA A 383 -9.23 1.04 0.13
N PHE A 384 -9.40 -0.26 -0.02
CA PHE A 384 -8.73 -1.12 -1.01
C PHE A 384 -7.20 -1.13 -0.83
N GLY A 385 -6.77 -1.01 0.40
CA GLY A 385 -5.37 -0.91 0.75
C GLY A 385 -4.56 -2.15 0.44
N GLY A 386 -3.27 -1.99 0.32
CA GLY A 386 -2.22 -2.92 -0.08
C GLY A 386 -2.63 -4.37 -0.35
N VAL A 387 -1.95 -5.10 -1.19
CA VAL A 387 -2.41 -6.45 -1.55
C VAL A 387 -2.61 -7.34 -0.31
N GLY A 388 -3.82 -7.32 0.20
CA GLY A 388 -4.26 -8.06 1.39
C GLY A 388 -4.44 -7.20 2.63
N SER A 389 -3.64 -6.16 2.87
CA SER A 389 -3.67 -5.36 4.11
C SER A 389 -5.01 -4.67 4.33
N GLY A 390 -5.56 -4.02 3.34
CA GLY A 390 -6.86 -3.38 3.44
C GLY A 390 -7.97 -4.35 3.83
N LEU A 391 -7.99 -5.56 3.25
CA LEU A 391 -9.03 -6.53 3.60
C LEU A 391 -8.87 -7.08 5.02
N TYR A 392 -7.67 -7.51 5.44
CA TYR A 392 -7.53 -8.04 6.80
C TYR A 392 -7.65 -6.93 7.85
N GLY A 393 -7.27 -5.70 7.55
CA GLY A 393 -7.52 -4.52 8.38
C GLY A 393 -9.03 -4.25 8.53
N MET A 394 -9.75 -4.18 7.42
CA MET A 394 -11.20 -3.98 7.40
C MET A 394 -11.95 -5.07 8.15
N LEU A 395 -11.51 -6.34 8.04
CA LEU A 395 -12.06 -7.45 8.83
C LEU A 395 -11.79 -7.28 10.33
N GLY A 396 -10.63 -6.72 10.70
CA GLY A 396 -10.33 -6.35 12.08
C GLY A 396 -11.33 -5.31 12.62
N PHE A 397 -11.56 -4.23 11.87
CA PHE A 397 -12.56 -3.23 12.24
C PHE A 397 -13.98 -3.79 12.26
N ALA A 398 -14.33 -4.71 11.35
CA ALA A 398 -15.61 -5.39 11.36
C ALA A 398 -15.81 -6.25 12.62
N ILE A 399 -14.76 -6.97 13.08
CA ILE A 399 -14.79 -7.72 14.35
C ILE A 399 -15.07 -6.77 15.51
N VAL A 400 -14.40 -5.62 15.59
CA VAL A 400 -14.61 -4.63 16.66
C VAL A 400 -16.03 -4.05 16.57
N ALA A 401 -16.48 -3.66 15.37
CA ALA A 401 -17.82 -3.12 15.16
C ALA A 401 -18.92 -4.08 15.61
N MET A 402 -18.79 -5.35 15.24
CA MET A 402 -19.75 -6.38 15.62
C MET A 402 -19.68 -6.73 17.10
N PHE A 403 -18.49 -6.67 17.70
CA PHE A 403 -18.32 -6.89 19.14
C PHE A 403 -19.00 -5.77 19.94
N VAL A 404 -18.74 -4.50 19.62
CA VAL A 404 -19.34 -3.35 20.30
C VAL A 404 -20.86 -3.35 20.10
N SER A 405 -21.33 -3.54 18.87
CA SER A 405 -22.77 -3.60 18.56
C SER A 405 -23.47 -4.73 19.31
N GLY A 406 -22.86 -5.93 19.38
CA GLY A 406 -23.41 -7.05 20.12
C GLY A 406 -23.54 -6.76 21.62
N LEU A 407 -22.53 -6.16 22.23
CA LEU A 407 -22.57 -5.77 23.64
C LEU A 407 -23.64 -4.71 23.94
N MET A 408 -23.78 -3.71 23.06
CA MET A 408 -24.80 -2.65 23.23
C MET A 408 -26.23 -3.19 23.21
N VAL A 409 -26.47 -4.26 22.44
CA VAL A 409 -27.82 -4.88 22.32
C VAL A 409 -27.98 -6.03 23.33
N GLY A 410 -26.97 -6.33 24.15
CA GLY A 410 -27.01 -7.42 25.14
C GLY A 410 -27.01 -8.81 24.51
N ARG A 411 -26.36 -9.01 23.37
CA ARG A 411 -26.31 -10.28 22.62
C ARG A 411 -24.87 -10.76 22.43
N THR A 412 -24.73 -12.08 22.23
CA THR A 412 -23.42 -12.65 21.89
C THR A 412 -22.95 -12.09 20.53
N PRO A 413 -21.81 -11.40 20.47
CA PRO A 413 -21.28 -10.88 19.21
C PRO A 413 -20.98 -12.01 18.22
N GLU A 414 -21.40 -11.83 16.97
CA GLU A 414 -21.12 -12.76 15.88
C GLU A 414 -20.83 -12.03 14.56
N TYR A 415 -19.95 -12.60 13.75
CA TYR A 415 -19.66 -12.10 12.41
C TYR A 415 -19.45 -13.25 11.43
N LEU A 416 -20.06 -13.18 10.24
CA LEU A 416 -20.01 -14.22 9.20
C LEU A 416 -20.34 -15.65 9.74
N GLY A 417 -21.28 -15.73 10.68
CA GLY A 417 -21.67 -16.99 11.30
C GLY A 417 -20.66 -17.55 12.30
N LYS A 418 -19.74 -16.74 12.80
CA LYS A 418 -18.78 -17.11 13.86
C LYS A 418 -19.00 -16.28 15.11
N LYS A 419 -19.06 -16.94 16.27
CA LYS A 419 -19.07 -16.24 17.57
C LYS A 419 -17.74 -15.56 17.81
N LEU A 420 -17.79 -14.28 18.19
CA LEU A 420 -16.65 -13.49 18.59
C LEU A 420 -16.51 -13.53 20.12
N GLU A 421 -15.44 -14.14 20.59
CA GLU A 421 -15.15 -14.32 22.02
C GLU A 421 -13.96 -13.45 22.43
N ALA A 422 -13.63 -13.43 23.70
CA ALA A 422 -12.58 -12.60 24.26
C ALA A 422 -11.22 -12.77 23.56
N ARG A 423 -10.92 -13.96 23.04
CA ARG A 423 -9.65 -14.23 22.35
C ARG A 423 -9.55 -13.48 21.02
N GLU A 424 -10.57 -13.59 20.17
CA GLU A 424 -10.58 -12.91 18.87
C GLU A 424 -10.51 -11.40 19.06
N VAL A 425 -11.30 -10.88 19.98
CA VAL A 425 -11.34 -9.44 20.27
C VAL A 425 -10.01 -8.93 20.83
N LYS A 426 -9.42 -9.64 21.81
CA LYS A 426 -8.10 -9.25 22.37
C LYS A 426 -7.01 -9.24 21.32
N MET A 427 -6.95 -10.26 20.44
CA MET A 427 -5.93 -10.30 19.38
C MET A 427 -6.16 -9.21 18.33
N THR A 428 -7.40 -8.95 17.94
CA THR A 428 -7.74 -7.86 17.02
C THR A 428 -7.38 -6.49 17.63
N MET A 429 -7.72 -6.26 18.90
CA MET A 429 -7.36 -5.02 19.58
C MET A 429 -5.84 -4.86 19.71
N LEU A 430 -5.09 -5.94 19.98
CA LEU A 430 -3.64 -5.91 20.01
C LEU A 430 -3.06 -5.48 18.66
N ALA A 431 -3.59 -6.02 17.55
CA ALA A 431 -3.19 -5.62 16.22
C ALA A 431 -3.44 -4.11 15.99
N LEU A 432 -4.66 -3.64 16.20
CA LEU A 432 -5.03 -2.24 15.95
C LEU A 432 -4.28 -1.24 16.85
N LEU A 433 -4.12 -1.57 18.14
CA LEU A 433 -3.40 -0.69 19.08
C LEU A 433 -1.89 -0.65 18.82
N SER A 434 -1.28 -1.76 18.40
CA SER A 434 0.14 -1.77 18.05
C SER A 434 0.45 -0.85 16.88
N TYR A 435 -0.48 -0.70 15.95
CA TYR A 435 -0.38 0.19 14.81
C TYR A 435 -0.36 1.67 15.26
N SER A 436 -1.35 2.08 16.06
CA SER A 436 -1.41 3.44 16.60
C SER A 436 -0.22 3.76 17.51
N LEU A 437 0.22 2.80 18.34
CA LEU A 437 1.40 2.95 19.17
C LEU A 437 2.66 3.17 18.33
N SER A 438 2.81 2.45 17.22
CA SER A 438 3.95 2.63 16.31
C SER A 438 3.96 4.03 15.70
N ILE A 439 2.88 4.46 15.05
CA ILE A 439 2.80 5.76 14.39
C ILE A 439 3.07 6.89 15.38
N LEU A 440 2.28 6.95 16.44
CA LEU A 440 2.34 8.07 17.40
C LEU A 440 3.61 8.04 18.25
N GLY A 441 4.06 6.84 18.63
CA GLY A 441 5.27 6.69 19.46
C GLY A 441 6.55 7.11 18.74
N TRP A 442 6.73 6.64 17.49
CA TRP A 442 7.89 7.03 16.69
C TRP A 442 7.83 8.51 16.27
N THR A 443 6.64 9.02 15.92
CA THR A 443 6.44 10.46 15.64
C THR A 443 6.81 11.31 16.85
N ALA A 444 6.33 10.97 18.03
CA ALA A 444 6.64 11.69 19.25
C ALA A 444 8.14 11.65 19.59
N LEU A 445 8.79 10.49 19.42
CA LEU A 445 10.23 10.37 19.61
C LEU A 445 11.00 11.27 18.63
N ALA A 446 10.69 11.24 17.34
CA ALA A 446 11.38 12.05 16.35
C ALA A 446 11.17 13.55 16.55
N ALA A 447 9.96 13.96 16.93
CA ALA A 447 9.65 15.37 17.23
C ALA A 447 10.29 15.88 18.52
N ALA A 448 10.75 14.99 19.43
CA ALA A 448 11.33 15.34 20.71
C ALA A 448 12.86 15.38 20.72
N VAL A 449 13.53 14.81 19.71
CA VAL A 449 15.00 14.72 19.69
C VAL A 449 15.64 15.56 18.59
N PRO A 450 16.83 16.14 18.82
CA PRO A 450 17.49 16.97 17.81
C PRO A 450 17.77 16.23 16.49
N GLN A 451 18.08 14.94 16.55
CA GLN A 451 18.36 14.12 15.36
C GLN A 451 17.13 13.95 14.47
N GLY A 452 15.94 13.93 15.07
CA GLY A 452 14.68 13.87 14.31
C GLY A 452 14.36 15.22 13.65
N LEU A 453 14.57 16.31 14.37
CA LEU A 453 14.28 17.67 13.86
C LEU A 453 15.31 18.16 12.84
N ALA A 454 16.54 17.66 12.87
CA ALA A 454 17.58 18.06 11.92
C ALA A 454 17.32 17.61 10.47
N ALA A 455 16.35 16.74 10.24
CA ALA A 455 16.05 16.17 8.93
C ALA A 455 14.85 16.82 8.23
N ILE A 456 14.05 17.63 8.91
CA ILE A 456 12.89 18.32 8.32
C ILE A 456 13.35 19.50 7.45
N ALA A 457 12.67 19.71 6.34
CA ALA A 457 12.91 20.87 5.48
C ALA A 457 12.11 22.10 5.93
N ASN A 458 10.93 21.88 6.51
CA ASN A 458 10.02 22.93 6.93
C ASN A 458 9.90 22.98 8.45
N THR A 459 9.75 24.20 8.99
CA THR A 459 9.50 24.40 10.42
C THR A 459 8.00 24.44 10.73
N GLY A 460 7.64 24.32 12.01
CA GLY A 460 6.25 24.42 12.45
C GLY A 460 5.37 23.23 12.08
N PRO A 461 4.07 23.45 11.82
CA PRO A 461 3.10 22.38 11.58
C PRO A 461 3.40 21.53 10.37
N HIS A 462 3.97 22.09 9.29
CA HIS A 462 4.33 21.33 8.10
C HIS A 462 5.46 20.34 8.39
N GLY A 463 6.54 20.77 9.07
CA GLY A 463 7.62 19.86 9.46
C GLY A 463 7.17 18.76 10.44
N PHE A 464 6.18 19.04 11.30
CA PHE A 464 5.53 17.98 12.07
C PHE A 464 4.77 16.99 11.18
N SER A 465 4.10 17.50 10.13
CA SER A 465 3.42 16.66 9.13
C SER A 465 4.40 15.78 8.35
N GLU A 466 5.61 16.27 8.00
CA GLU A 466 6.68 15.47 7.38
C GLU A 466 7.04 14.26 8.24
N ILE A 467 7.24 14.46 9.55
CA ILE A 467 7.55 13.38 10.50
C ILE A 467 6.38 12.40 10.65
N LEU A 468 5.16 12.92 10.87
CA LEU A 468 3.96 12.10 11.04
C LEU A 468 3.67 11.26 9.80
N TYR A 469 3.81 11.85 8.60
CA TYR A 469 3.67 11.15 7.33
C TYR A 469 4.65 9.98 7.21
N ALA A 470 5.93 10.22 7.52
CA ALA A 470 6.97 9.20 7.43
C ALA A 470 6.66 7.97 8.30
N PHE A 471 6.26 8.18 9.56
CA PHE A 471 5.93 7.07 10.46
C PHE A 471 4.56 6.45 10.20
N ALA A 472 3.60 7.19 9.67
CA ALA A 472 2.35 6.63 9.16
C ALA A 472 2.60 5.71 7.97
N SER A 473 3.40 6.17 7.00
CA SER A 473 3.80 5.40 5.82
C SER A 473 4.63 4.17 6.19
N ALA A 474 5.65 4.31 7.03
CA ALA A 474 6.50 3.19 7.44
C ALA A 474 5.70 2.13 8.22
N THR A 475 4.84 2.54 9.16
CA THR A 475 3.99 1.60 9.91
C THR A 475 2.92 0.96 9.00
N GLY A 476 2.33 1.73 8.08
CA GLY A 476 1.40 1.24 7.07
C GLY A 476 2.01 0.23 6.11
N ASN A 477 3.33 0.23 6.01
CA ASN A 477 4.07 -0.45 4.95
C ASN A 477 3.69 0.11 3.56
N ASN A 478 3.45 1.42 3.48
CA ASN A 478 3.08 2.14 2.26
C ASN A 478 4.30 2.44 1.38
N GLY A 479 5.26 3.23 1.90
CA GLY A 479 6.51 3.59 1.22
C GLY A 479 6.56 4.99 0.64
N SER A 480 5.43 5.69 0.47
CA SER A 480 5.44 7.10 0.08
C SER A 480 6.00 7.99 1.19
N SER A 481 6.57 9.13 0.81
CA SER A 481 7.17 10.09 1.75
C SER A 481 6.79 11.52 1.39
N PHE A 482 6.85 12.41 2.38
CA PHE A 482 7.03 13.82 2.12
C PHE A 482 8.51 14.07 1.80
N ALA A 483 8.79 14.63 0.63
CA ALA A 483 10.14 14.76 0.12
C ALA A 483 10.99 15.80 0.88
N GLY A 484 10.38 16.65 1.68
CA GLY A 484 11.06 17.58 2.59
C GLY A 484 11.83 16.87 3.71
N LEU A 485 11.46 15.66 4.09
CA LEU A 485 12.15 14.91 5.14
C LEU A 485 13.37 14.16 4.60
N SER A 486 14.57 14.53 5.03
CA SER A 486 15.83 13.88 4.67
C SER A 486 16.09 12.65 5.53
N THR A 487 15.67 11.46 5.07
CA THR A 487 15.67 10.23 5.88
C THR A 487 16.95 9.39 5.81
N ASN A 488 17.92 9.72 4.96
CA ASN A 488 19.18 8.97 4.91
C ASN A 488 20.14 9.33 6.07
N THR A 489 19.67 9.16 7.27
CA THR A 489 20.41 9.30 8.52
C THR A 489 20.35 8.01 9.33
N VAL A 490 21.31 7.77 10.20
CA VAL A 490 21.29 6.59 11.09
C VAL A 490 20.00 6.56 11.93
N PHE A 491 19.58 7.73 12.44
CA PHE A 491 18.36 7.86 13.25
C PHE A 491 17.11 7.41 12.47
N TYR A 492 16.83 8.01 11.30
CA TYR A 492 15.65 7.66 10.52
C TYR A 492 15.73 6.27 9.91
N ASN A 493 16.89 5.86 9.40
CA ASN A 493 17.05 4.50 8.87
C ASN A 493 16.70 3.43 9.92
N LEU A 494 17.06 3.59 11.19
CA LEU A 494 16.76 2.61 12.24
C LEU A 494 15.35 2.76 12.82
N THR A 495 14.85 3.97 13.03
CA THR A 495 13.48 4.19 13.55
C THR A 495 12.40 3.76 12.56
N LEU A 496 12.60 4.03 11.26
CA LEU A 496 11.72 3.55 10.20
C LEU A 496 11.74 2.01 10.11
N VAL A 497 12.89 1.35 10.29
CA VAL A 497 12.96 -0.12 10.42
C VAL A 497 12.06 -0.61 11.56
N GLY A 498 12.14 0.02 12.73
CA GLY A 498 11.27 -0.31 13.86
C GLY A 498 9.79 -0.18 13.52
N ALA A 499 9.40 0.93 12.89
CA ALA A 499 8.02 1.18 12.46
C ALA A 499 7.53 0.14 11.44
N MET A 500 8.33 -0.15 10.40
CA MET A 500 8.00 -1.13 9.36
C MET A 500 7.81 -2.55 9.92
N LEU A 501 8.69 -2.99 10.82
CA LEU A 501 8.57 -4.30 11.47
C LEU A 501 7.36 -4.39 12.38
N MET A 502 7.05 -3.34 13.14
CA MET A 502 5.85 -3.27 13.98
C MET A 502 4.58 -3.33 13.13
N GLY A 503 4.50 -2.51 12.10
CA GLY A 503 3.35 -2.46 11.21
C GLY A 503 3.10 -3.77 10.45
N ARG A 504 4.15 -4.50 10.07
CA ARG A 504 3.99 -5.78 9.35
C ARG A 504 3.73 -6.94 10.30
N PHE A 505 4.66 -7.22 11.21
CA PHE A 505 4.66 -8.50 11.93
C PHE A 505 3.85 -8.45 13.23
N ILE A 506 3.95 -7.37 14.02
CA ILE A 506 3.16 -7.26 15.26
C ILE A 506 1.68 -7.10 14.93
N TYR A 507 1.34 -6.53 13.79
CA TYR A 507 -0.03 -6.41 13.31
C TYR A 507 -0.60 -7.74 12.80
N VAL A 508 0.14 -8.46 11.94
CA VAL A 508 -0.37 -9.64 11.21
C VAL A 508 -0.42 -10.90 12.08
N ILE A 509 0.57 -11.13 12.97
CA ILE A 509 0.61 -12.35 13.79
C ILE A 509 -0.64 -12.53 14.66
N PRO A 510 -1.13 -11.50 15.37
CA PRO A 510 -2.42 -11.60 16.08
C PRO A 510 -3.60 -11.92 15.16
N LEU A 511 -3.64 -11.35 13.94
CA LEU A 511 -4.71 -11.64 12.97
C LEU A 511 -4.67 -13.10 12.47
N LEU A 512 -3.47 -13.67 12.28
CA LEU A 512 -3.34 -15.12 12.00
C LEU A 512 -3.84 -15.97 13.18
N ALA A 513 -3.61 -15.54 14.42
CA ALA A 513 -4.15 -16.20 15.59
C ALA A 513 -5.68 -16.12 15.63
N VAL A 514 -6.28 -15.00 15.21
CA VAL A 514 -7.73 -14.85 15.00
C VAL A 514 -8.20 -15.83 13.94
N ALA A 515 -7.55 -15.92 12.78
CA ALA A 515 -7.90 -16.84 11.71
C ALA A 515 -7.91 -18.29 12.19
N GLY A 516 -6.86 -18.72 12.91
CA GLY A 516 -6.77 -20.07 13.47
C GLY A 516 -7.81 -20.35 14.55
N SER A 517 -8.22 -19.34 15.32
CA SER A 517 -9.30 -19.49 16.31
C SER A 517 -10.67 -19.63 15.63
N LEU A 518 -10.97 -18.76 14.66
CA LEU A 518 -12.22 -18.78 13.91
C LEU A 518 -12.41 -20.08 13.10
N ALA A 519 -11.35 -20.61 12.48
CA ALA A 519 -11.40 -21.85 11.70
C ALA A 519 -11.88 -23.05 12.54
N ARG A 520 -11.52 -23.11 13.82
CA ARG A 520 -11.91 -24.18 14.75
C ARG A 520 -13.37 -24.09 15.23
N LYS A 521 -14.00 -22.93 15.08
CA LYS A 521 -15.38 -22.71 15.57
C LYS A 521 -16.41 -23.31 14.63
N LYS A 522 -17.53 -23.74 15.23
CA LYS A 522 -18.75 -24.13 14.50
C LYS A 522 -19.39 -22.91 13.85
N ARG A 523 -20.15 -23.13 12.80
CA ARG A 523 -21.02 -22.11 12.23
C ARG A 523 -22.28 -21.97 13.09
N VAL A 524 -22.62 -20.75 13.45
CA VAL A 524 -23.86 -20.39 14.12
C VAL A 524 -24.89 -20.04 13.06
N PRO A 525 -26.09 -20.68 13.07
CA PRO A 525 -27.18 -20.28 12.18
C PRO A 525 -27.65 -18.87 12.51
N PRO A 526 -28.07 -18.08 11.52
CA PRO A 526 -28.67 -16.77 11.77
C PRO A 526 -29.87 -16.88 12.71
N SER A 527 -29.92 -16.04 13.73
CA SER A 527 -31.04 -15.94 14.65
C SER A 527 -31.83 -14.65 14.40
N ALA A 528 -33.05 -14.53 14.92
CA ALA A 528 -33.86 -13.30 14.81
C ALA A 528 -33.16 -12.05 15.40
N GLY A 529 -32.05 -12.26 16.09
CA GLY A 529 -31.21 -11.23 16.69
C GLY A 529 -29.89 -10.96 16.02
N SER A 530 -29.54 -11.71 14.97
CA SER A 530 -28.31 -11.48 14.24
C SER A 530 -28.41 -10.18 13.43
N VAL A 531 -27.40 -9.30 13.53
CA VAL A 531 -27.31 -8.11 12.69
C VAL A 531 -26.99 -8.54 11.27
N PRO A 532 -27.78 -8.15 10.25
CA PRO A 532 -27.50 -8.51 8.86
C PRO A 532 -26.27 -7.75 8.35
N THR A 533 -25.11 -8.43 8.34
CA THR A 533 -23.79 -7.86 8.00
C THR A 533 -23.58 -7.56 6.50
N HIS A 534 -24.63 -7.65 5.70
CA HIS A 534 -24.66 -7.25 4.29
C HIS A 534 -25.62 -6.09 4.02
N SER A 535 -26.19 -5.50 5.07
CA SER A 535 -27.18 -4.42 4.97
C SER A 535 -26.52 -3.03 4.84
N PRO A 536 -27.21 -2.02 4.30
CA PRO A 536 -26.73 -0.64 4.32
C PRO A 536 -26.45 -0.09 5.72
N GLN A 537 -27.21 -0.57 6.73
CA GLN A 537 -26.98 -0.20 8.13
C GLN A 537 -25.63 -0.70 8.63
N PHE A 538 -25.24 -1.93 8.27
CA PHE A 538 -23.91 -2.45 8.59
C PHE A 538 -22.79 -1.66 7.88
N VAL A 539 -23.00 -1.28 6.62
CA VAL A 539 -22.04 -0.42 5.87
C VAL A 539 -21.86 0.91 6.61
N GLY A 540 -22.96 1.58 6.97
CA GLY A 540 -22.89 2.84 7.72
C GLY A 540 -22.26 2.69 9.11
N LEU A 541 -22.59 1.61 9.83
CA LEU A 541 -21.98 1.28 11.13
C LEU A 541 -20.47 1.11 10.99
N LEU A 542 -20.01 0.34 10.01
CA LEU A 542 -18.57 0.06 9.84
C LEU A 542 -17.81 1.31 9.42
N VAL A 543 -18.33 2.13 8.50
CA VAL A 543 -17.75 3.45 8.18
C VAL A 543 -17.67 4.31 9.44
N GLY A 544 -18.74 4.39 10.22
CA GLY A 544 -18.77 5.18 11.47
C GLY A 544 -17.73 4.68 12.48
N VAL A 545 -17.60 3.37 12.67
CA VAL A 545 -16.60 2.79 13.60
C VAL A 545 -15.17 3.10 13.14
N VAL A 546 -14.87 2.97 11.84
CA VAL A 546 -13.55 3.33 11.28
C VAL A 546 -13.23 4.81 11.55
N LEU A 547 -14.17 5.71 11.23
CA LEU A 547 -13.96 7.15 11.41
C LEU A 547 -13.85 7.56 12.89
N ILE A 548 -14.66 6.97 13.77
CA ILE A 548 -14.61 7.29 15.21
C ILE A 548 -13.31 6.78 15.83
N LEU A 549 -12.93 5.53 15.59
CA LEU A 549 -11.68 4.98 16.15
C LEU A 549 -10.45 5.69 15.58
N GLY A 550 -10.44 5.97 14.28
CA GLY A 550 -9.38 6.73 13.64
C GLY A 550 -9.29 8.17 14.16
N GLY A 551 -10.44 8.85 14.29
CA GLY A 551 -10.49 10.19 14.86
C GLY A 551 -9.98 10.23 16.30
N LEU A 552 -10.41 9.32 17.15
CA LEU A 552 -9.93 9.24 18.54
C LEU A 552 -8.42 8.95 18.62
N ALA A 553 -7.89 8.14 17.73
CA ALA A 553 -6.47 7.78 17.75
C ALA A 553 -5.58 8.90 17.17
N TYR A 554 -5.94 9.48 16.02
CA TYR A 554 -5.01 10.29 15.23
C TYR A 554 -5.37 11.76 15.11
N PHE A 555 -6.61 12.17 15.37
CA PHE A 555 -7.01 13.59 15.27
C PHE A 555 -6.15 14.54 16.15
N PRO A 556 -5.74 14.18 17.38
CA PRO A 556 -4.85 15.03 18.16
C PRO A 556 -3.51 15.31 17.45
N ALA A 557 -2.89 14.30 16.83
CA ALA A 557 -1.65 14.48 16.07
C ALA A 557 -1.89 15.31 14.79
N MET A 558 -2.97 15.02 14.04
CA MET A 558 -3.34 15.79 12.85
C MET A 558 -3.64 17.26 13.16
N SER A 559 -4.14 17.55 14.36
CA SER A 559 -4.39 18.93 14.82
C SER A 559 -3.11 19.73 14.99
N LEU A 560 -1.97 19.11 15.28
CA LEU A 560 -0.66 19.77 15.41
C LEU A 560 0.00 20.03 14.05
N GLY A 561 -0.34 19.26 13.03
CA GLY A 561 0.18 19.36 11.67
C GLY A 561 -0.86 19.99 10.72
N PRO A 562 -1.46 19.18 9.83
CA PRO A 562 -2.22 19.69 8.68
C PRO A 562 -3.43 20.55 9.07
N VAL A 563 -4.09 20.33 10.22
CA VAL A 563 -5.23 21.16 10.63
C VAL A 563 -4.76 22.56 11.03
N THR A 564 -3.70 22.67 11.82
CA THR A 564 -3.13 23.97 12.22
C THR A 564 -2.59 24.71 11.00
N GLU A 565 -1.93 24.03 10.10
CA GLU A 565 -1.41 24.56 8.84
C GLU A 565 -2.56 25.10 7.95
N GLN A 566 -3.67 24.36 7.81
CA GLN A 566 -4.84 24.81 7.07
C GLN A 566 -5.46 26.08 7.67
N VAL A 567 -5.52 26.16 9.00
CA VAL A 567 -6.04 27.36 9.68
C VAL A 567 -5.11 28.55 9.47
N ALA A 568 -3.81 28.35 9.52
CA ALA A 568 -2.81 29.39 9.28
C ALA A 568 -2.87 29.90 7.84
N MET A 569 -2.93 29.00 6.86
CA MET A 569 -3.10 29.33 5.44
C MET A 569 -4.37 30.15 5.20
N ASN A 570 -5.50 29.75 5.78
CA ASN A 570 -6.77 30.48 5.63
C ASN A 570 -6.76 31.88 6.26
N ARG A 571 -5.85 32.13 7.23
CA ARG A 571 -5.66 33.43 7.87
C ARG A 571 -4.58 34.28 7.19
N GLY A 572 -3.91 33.77 6.16
CA GLY A 572 -2.76 34.42 5.53
C GLY A 572 -1.58 34.60 6.51
N SER A 573 -1.48 33.75 7.53
CA SER A 573 -0.38 33.75 8.47
C SER A 573 0.77 32.96 7.89
N GLN A 574 1.79 33.64 7.38
CA GLN A 574 3.01 32.97 6.90
C GLN A 574 3.82 32.51 8.11
N TYR A 575 4.33 31.30 8.06
CA TYR A 575 5.33 30.85 9.01
C TYR A 575 6.65 31.59 8.71
N PRO A 576 7.35 32.11 9.74
CA PRO A 576 8.65 32.75 9.49
C PRO A 576 9.57 31.74 8.82
N ALA A 577 10.28 32.18 7.78
CA ALA A 577 11.37 31.42 7.20
C ALA A 577 12.38 31.04 8.30
N PRO A 578 13.05 29.87 8.19
CA PRO A 578 13.99 29.42 9.19
C PRO A 578 15.14 30.37 9.43
#